data_3b1aa5426128e7f7737eeb85844aa8e3
#
_entry.id   3b1aa5426128e7f7737eeb85844aa8e3
#
_cell.length_a   1.000
_cell.length_b   1.000
_cell.length_c   1.000
_cell.angle_alpha   90.00
_cell.angle_beta   90.00
_cell.angle_gamma   90.00
#
_symmetry.space_group_name_H-M   'P 1'
#
loop_
_entity.id
_entity.type
_entity.pdbx_description
1 polymer ?
#
loop_
_entity_poly.entity_id
_entity_poly.type
_entity_poly.pdbx_seq_one_letter_code
_entity_poly.pdbx_strand_id
1 'polypeptide(L)'
;MNAIVVTDKQWAIGRSGDLLFSLPGDMKHFRELTTGGTVIMGRKTLDSFPGGRPLPKRRNIVITRSPDLHREGCEIVHRPEEALALAGDGDDVWLIGGGSIYAALSDRCRRASVTRVDSTVSDADTFFPDLDALPNWKIERTGEAITENGLTYRFVDYVNTALL
;
A
#
# COMPACT_ATOMS: atom_id res chain seq x y z
N MET A 1 -8.67 -6.99 5.97
CA MET A 1 -7.49 -6.18 5.61
C MET A 1 -7.53 -5.85 4.14
N ASN A 2 -7.08 -4.68 3.78
CA ASN A 2 -7.03 -4.20 2.40
C ASN A 2 -5.61 -3.74 2.07
N ALA A 3 -5.23 -3.80 0.80
CA ALA A 3 -4.03 -3.14 0.31
C ALA A 3 -4.40 -1.81 -0.34
N ILE A 4 -3.49 -0.84 -0.30
CA ILE A 4 -3.61 0.41 -1.04
C ILE A 4 -2.25 0.73 -1.66
N VAL A 5 -2.24 1.07 -2.95
CA VAL A 5 -1.01 1.20 -3.71
C VAL A 5 -1.20 2.04 -4.96
N VAL A 6 -0.12 2.71 -5.40
CA VAL A 6 -0.05 3.42 -6.68
C VAL A 6 0.89 2.64 -7.59
N THR A 7 0.44 2.30 -8.78
CA THR A 7 1.25 1.53 -9.75
C THR A 7 1.26 2.19 -11.12
N ASP A 8 2.31 1.94 -11.88
CA ASP A 8 2.30 2.19 -13.32
C ASP A 8 1.56 1.06 -14.07
N LYS A 9 1.61 1.07 -15.39
CA LYS A 9 0.95 0.05 -16.23
C LYS A 9 1.48 -1.37 -16.00
N GLN A 10 2.71 -1.50 -15.54
CA GLN A 10 3.38 -2.78 -15.34
C GLN A 10 3.47 -3.19 -13.87
N TRP A 11 2.64 -2.59 -13.03
CA TRP A 11 2.60 -2.84 -11.58
C TRP A 11 3.85 -2.40 -10.85
N ALA A 12 4.64 -1.50 -11.44
CA ALA A 12 5.78 -0.89 -10.78
C ALA A 12 5.32 0.11 -9.72
N ILE A 13 5.99 0.14 -8.58
CA ILE A 13 5.63 1.00 -7.44
C ILE A 13 6.81 1.82 -6.92
N GLY A 14 8.03 1.47 -7.25
CA GLY A 14 9.19 2.16 -6.70
C GLY A 14 10.43 2.05 -7.54
N ARG A 15 11.36 2.97 -7.24
CA ARG A 15 12.68 3.03 -7.84
C ARG A 15 13.64 3.63 -6.83
N SER A 16 14.74 2.92 -6.56
CA SER A 16 15.79 3.36 -5.63
C SER A 16 15.26 3.80 -4.26
N GLY A 17 14.24 3.09 -3.75
CA GLY A 17 13.64 3.37 -2.45
C GLY A 17 12.57 4.45 -2.42
N ASP A 18 12.30 5.10 -3.56
CA ASP A 18 11.29 6.16 -3.65
C ASP A 18 10.05 5.70 -4.42
N LEU A 19 8.92 6.35 -4.14
CA LEU A 19 7.71 6.18 -4.93
C LEU A 19 7.91 6.74 -6.34
N LEU A 20 7.23 6.14 -7.33
CA LEU A 20 7.34 6.58 -8.73
C LEU A 20 6.58 7.87 -9.00
N PHE A 21 5.49 8.11 -8.27
CA PHE A 21 4.56 9.20 -8.56
C PHE A 21 4.21 9.95 -7.30
N SER A 22 4.05 11.28 -7.43
CA SER A 22 3.52 12.15 -6.40
C SER A 22 2.29 12.86 -6.97
N LEU A 23 1.11 12.38 -6.58
CA LEU A 23 -0.18 12.84 -7.09
C LEU A 23 -1.04 13.36 -5.94
N PRO A 24 -1.31 14.68 -5.86
CA PRO A 24 -2.09 15.25 -4.76
C PRO A 24 -3.47 14.61 -4.58
N GLY A 25 -4.16 14.30 -5.68
CA GLY A 25 -5.46 13.64 -5.62
C GLY A 25 -5.38 12.21 -5.07
N ASP A 26 -4.30 11.51 -5.38
CA ASP A 26 -4.05 10.18 -4.82
C ASP A 26 -3.68 10.25 -3.35
N MET A 27 -2.89 11.23 -2.94
CA MET A 27 -2.55 11.45 -1.53
C MET A 27 -3.79 11.75 -0.70
N LYS A 28 -4.72 12.54 -1.25
CA LYS A 28 -6.00 12.80 -0.61
C LYS A 28 -6.84 11.53 -0.47
N HIS A 29 -6.91 10.74 -1.51
CA HIS A 29 -7.62 9.44 -1.53
C HIS A 29 -7.05 8.50 -0.46
N PHE A 30 -5.74 8.36 -0.40
CA PHE A 30 -5.05 7.56 0.61
C PHE A 30 -5.42 8.03 2.03
N ARG A 31 -5.38 9.33 2.27
CA ARG A 31 -5.69 9.91 3.56
C ARG A 31 -7.15 9.67 3.96
N GLU A 32 -8.07 9.84 3.03
CA GLU A 32 -9.51 9.63 3.27
C GLU A 32 -9.82 8.18 3.61
N LEU A 33 -9.19 7.23 2.93
CA LEU A 33 -9.43 5.81 3.17
C LEU A 33 -8.81 5.31 4.48
N THR A 34 -7.63 5.79 4.85
CA THR A 34 -6.86 5.23 5.96
C THR A 34 -7.08 5.94 7.30
N THR A 35 -7.51 7.21 7.29
CA THR A 35 -7.70 7.98 8.54
C THR A 35 -8.72 7.30 9.45
N GLY A 36 -8.35 7.16 10.72
CA GLY A 36 -9.18 6.47 11.72
C GLY A 36 -8.94 4.97 11.77
N GLY A 37 -8.20 4.41 10.82
CA GLY A 37 -7.91 2.99 10.74
C GLY A 37 -6.49 2.65 11.17
N THR A 38 -6.08 1.45 10.78
CA THR A 38 -4.76 0.88 11.05
C THR A 38 -3.97 0.78 9.74
N VAL A 39 -2.71 1.18 9.76
CA VAL A 39 -1.80 1.02 8.63
C VAL A 39 -0.65 0.09 9.02
N ILE A 40 -0.33 -0.84 8.12
CA ILE A 40 0.76 -1.79 8.28
C ILE A 40 1.81 -1.48 7.21
N MET A 41 3.06 -1.33 7.62
CA MET A 41 4.14 -0.92 6.74
C MET A 41 5.47 -1.56 7.12
N GLY A 42 6.42 -1.51 6.19
CA GLY A 42 7.81 -1.79 6.48
C GLY A 42 8.55 -0.53 6.97
N ARG A 43 9.75 -0.71 7.50
CA ARG A 43 10.55 0.39 8.04
C ARG A 43 10.87 1.45 6.99
N LYS A 44 11.21 1.05 5.76
CA LYS A 44 11.55 2.02 4.70
C LYS A 44 10.39 2.97 4.41
N THR A 45 9.17 2.47 4.45
CA THR A 45 7.99 3.29 4.27
C THR A 45 7.84 4.29 5.41
N LEU A 46 8.02 3.84 6.65
CA LEU A 46 8.01 4.74 7.81
C LEU A 46 9.06 5.84 7.66
N ASP A 47 10.29 5.47 7.30
CA ASP A 47 11.39 6.43 7.16
C ASP A 47 11.17 7.42 6.01
N SER A 48 10.30 7.11 5.05
CA SER A 48 9.94 8.00 3.94
C SER A 48 8.98 9.11 4.34
N PHE A 49 8.30 8.99 5.46
CA PHE A 49 7.40 10.01 5.95
C PHE A 49 8.17 11.22 6.52
N PRO A 50 7.57 12.42 6.51
CA PRO A 50 8.24 13.61 7.05
C PRO A 50 8.76 13.38 8.47
N GLY A 51 10.08 13.53 8.65
CA GLY A 51 10.75 13.29 9.92
C GLY A 51 10.74 11.84 10.39
N GLY A 52 10.37 10.89 9.52
CA GLY A 52 10.22 9.47 9.90
C GLY A 52 9.13 9.25 10.94
N ARG A 53 8.12 10.10 10.98
CA ARG A 53 7.05 10.05 11.96
C ARG A 53 5.89 9.20 11.48
N PRO A 54 5.17 8.54 12.39
CA PRO A 54 3.97 7.79 12.04
C PRO A 54 2.89 8.70 11.46
N LEU A 55 1.99 8.12 10.68
CA LEU A 55 0.86 8.84 10.13
C LEU A 55 -0.11 9.25 11.26
N PRO A 56 -0.49 10.54 11.34
CA PRO A 56 -1.41 10.99 12.39
C PRO A 56 -2.81 10.41 12.20
N LYS A 57 -3.54 10.28 13.31
CA LYS A 57 -4.94 9.78 13.33
C LYS A 57 -5.10 8.36 12.80
N ARG A 58 -4.04 7.56 12.84
CA ARG A 58 -4.04 6.16 12.44
C ARG A 58 -3.19 5.37 13.41
N ARG A 59 -3.53 4.11 13.59
CA ARG A 59 -2.68 3.16 14.29
C ARG A 59 -1.59 2.72 13.32
N ASN A 60 -0.33 2.86 13.70
CA ASN A 60 0.81 2.54 12.84
C ASN A 60 1.50 1.27 13.35
N ILE A 61 1.51 0.22 12.54
CA ILE A 61 2.21 -1.04 12.83
C ILE A 61 3.34 -1.17 11.83
N VAL A 62 4.56 -1.34 12.32
CA VAL A 62 5.77 -1.39 11.48
C VAL A 62 6.42 -2.75 11.63
N ILE A 63 6.66 -3.41 10.49
CA ILE A 63 7.35 -4.69 10.42
C ILE A 63 8.82 -4.41 10.08
N THR A 64 9.74 -4.84 10.93
CA THR A 64 11.17 -4.67 10.72
C THR A 64 11.96 -5.83 11.29
N ARG A 65 13.06 -6.18 10.65
CA ARG A 65 14.02 -7.17 11.18
C ARG A 65 14.91 -6.59 12.27
N SER A 66 14.99 -5.25 12.39
CA SER A 66 15.80 -4.59 13.40
C SER A 66 15.21 -4.82 14.79
N PRO A 67 15.94 -5.50 15.71
CA PRO A 67 15.41 -5.76 17.05
C PRO A 67 15.37 -4.50 17.92
N ASP A 68 16.10 -3.46 17.53
CA ASP A 68 16.29 -2.26 18.35
C ASP A 68 15.49 -1.06 17.87
N LEU A 69 14.70 -1.21 16.79
CA LEU A 69 13.90 -0.10 16.31
C LEU A 69 12.86 0.28 17.34
N HIS A 70 12.87 1.54 17.72
CA HIS A 70 11.83 2.16 18.54
C HIS A 70 11.41 3.48 17.90
N ARG A 71 10.13 3.69 17.73
CA ARG A 71 9.63 4.95 17.19
C ARG A 71 8.33 5.29 17.93
N GLU A 72 8.28 6.48 18.53
CA GLU A 72 7.09 6.93 19.25
C GLU A 72 5.88 6.97 18.32
N GLY A 73 4.75 6.47 18.79
CA GLY A 73 3.51 6.39 18.02
C GLY A 73 3.41 5.20 17.08
N CYS A 74 4.42 4.32 17.07
CA CYS A 74 4.42 3.09 16.28
C CYS A 74 4.45 1.86 17.16
N GLU A 75 3.72 0.83 16.73
CA GLU A 75 3.84 -0.52 17.28
C GLU A 75 4.81 -1.28 16.38
N ILE A 76 5.89 -1.80 16.95
CA ILE A 76 6.94 -2.48 16.18
C ILE A 76 6.79 -3.98 16.33
N VAL A 77 6.78 -4.67 15.20
CA VAL A 77 6.79 -6.13 15.13
C VAL A 77 7.91 -6.59 14.21
N HIS A 78 8.27 -7.85 14.27
CA HIS A 78 9.45 -8.37 13.55
C HIS A 78 9.11 -9.37 12.46
N ARG A 79 7.85 -9.81 12.39
CA ARG A 79 7.37 -10.75 11.37
C ARG A 79 5.99 -10.37 10.89
N PRO A 80 5.65 -10.68 9.61
CA PRO A 80 4.33 -10.39 9.07
C PRO A 80 3.18 -10.97 9.89
N GLU A 81 3.33 -12.19 10.40
CA GLU A 81 2.29 -12.86 11.20
C GLU A 81 1.96 -12.11 12.49
N GLU A 82 2.97 -11.48 13.09
CA GLU A 82 2.77 -10.66 14.27
C GLU A 82 1.92 -9.43 13.97
N ALA A 83 2.14 -8.81 12.80
CA ALA A 83 1.34 -7.66 12.38
C ALA A 83 -0.13 -8.07 12.17
N LEU A 84 -0.38 -9.21 11.54
CA LEU A 84 -1.73 -9.72 11.33
C LEU A 84 -2.44 -10.00 12.65
N ALA A 85 -1.76 -10.64 13.58
CA ALA A 85 -2.32 -10.95 14.89
C ALA A 85 -2.67 -9.68 15.67
N LEU A 86 -1.84 -8.66 15.55
CA LEU A 86 -2.01 -7.40 16.25
C LEU A 86 -3.11 -6.54 15.66
N ALA A 87 -3.17 -6.46 14.33
CA ALA A 87 -4.11 -5.59 13.60
C ALA A 87 -5.50 -6.18 13.44
N GLY A 88 -5.60 -7.51 13.34
CA GLY A 88 -6.83 -8.16 12.90
C GLY A 88 -7.04 -8.00 11.39
N ASP A 89 -8.22 -8.38 10.91
CA ASP A 89 -8.54 -8.42 9.48
C ASP A 89 -9.73 -7.53 9.08
N GLY A 90 -10.03 -6.51 9.87
CA GLY A 90 -11.14 -5.59 9.61
C GLY A 90 -10.96 -4.78 8.33
N ASP A 91 -12.06 -4.15 7.90
CA ASP A 91 -12.07 -3.31 6.69
C ASP A 91 -11.31 -1.99 6.87
N ASP A 92 -10.95 -1.66 8.08
CA ASP A 92 -10.18 -0.46 8.42
C ASP A 92 -8.67 -0.73 8.58
N VAL A 93 -8.22 -1.91 8.20
CA VAL A 93 -6.79 -2.29 8.22
C VAL A 93 -6.24 -2.22 6.81
N TRP A 94 -5.15 -1.46 6.64
CA TRP A 94 -4.57 -1.12 5.34
C TRP A 94 -3.09 -1.46 5.27
N LEU A 95 -2.74 -2.28 4.27
CA LEU A 95 -1.36 -2.60 3.93
C LEU A 95 -0.84 -1.50 3.01
N ILE A 96 0.18 -0.76 3.43
CA ILE A 96 0.63 0.44 2.71
C ILE A 96 2.04 0.36 2.12
N GLY A 97 2.71 -0.77 2.25
CA GLY A 97 3.99 -1.03 1.58
C GLY A 97 5.19 -1.12 2.51
N GLY A 98 6.36 -1.24 1.98
CA GLY A 98 6.66 -1.29 0.55
C GLY A 98 6.62 -2.66 -0.08
N GLY A 99 7.44 -2.87 -1.10
CA GLY A 99 7.40 -4.06 -1.96
C GLY A 99 7.48 -5.38 -1.22
N SER A 100 8.39 -5.53 -0.27
CA SER A 100 8.53 -6.76 0.51
C SER A 100 7.30 -7.05 1.37
N ILE A 101 6.66 -6.01 1.88
CA ILE A 101 5.47 -6.13 2.72
C ILE A 101 4.27 -6.52 1.86
N TYR A 102 4.11 -5.92 0.70
CA TYR A 102 3.07 -6.33 -0.26
C TYR A 102 3.27 -7.79 -0.70
N ALA A 103 4.50 -8.17 -1.02
CA ALA A 103 4.80 -9.55 -1.42
C ALA A 103 4.46 -10.56 -0.32
N ALA A 104 4.68 -10.21 0.93
CA ALA A 104 4.42 -11.09 2.06
C ALA A 104 2.94 -11.22 2.42
N LEU A 105 2.15 -10.13 2.26
CA LEU A 105 0.82 -10.05 2.86
C LEU A 105 -0.32 -9.74 1.89
N SER A 106 -0.05 -9.43 0.62
CA SER A 106 -1.12 -9.05 -0.32
C SER A 106 -2.15 -10.15 -0.52
N ASP A 107 -1.75 -11.42 -0.49
CA ASP A 107 -2.65 -12.55 -0.62
C ASP A 107 -3.60 -12.73 0.57
N ARG A 108 -3.32 -12.05 1.67
CA ARG A 108 -4.18 -12.03 2.87
C ARG A 108 -5.15 -10.85 2.86
N CYS A 109 -5.09 -10.00 1.84
CA CYS A 109 -6.00 -8.87 1.67
C CYS A 109 -7.27 -9.31 0.94
N ARG A 110 -8.42 -8.85 1.42
CA ARG A 110 -9.71 -9.09 0.77
C ARG A 110 -9.92 -8.18 -0.43
N ARG A 111 -9.41 -6.97 -0.34
CA ARG A 111 -9.51 -5.97 -1.39
C ARG A 111 -8.19 -5.23 -1.57
N ALA A 112 -8.05 -4.63 -2.72
CA ALA A 112 -6.95 -3.74 -3.01
C ALA A 112 -7.49 -2.49 -3.71
N SER A 113 -7.17 -1.32 -3.16
CA SER A 113 -7.42 -0.05 -3.82
C SER A 113 -6.16 0.34 -4.57
N VAL A 114 -6.20 0.24 -5.89
CA VAL A 114 -5.04 0.44 -6.75
C VAL A 114 -5.23 1.70 -7.58
N THR A 115 -4.30 2.64 -7.45
CA THR A 115 -4.23 3.79 -8.33
C THR A 115 -3.37 3.38 -9.53
N ARG A 116 -4.02 3.18 -10.67
CA ARG A 116 -3.35 2.77 -11.91
C ARG A 116 -2.99 4.00 -12.72
N VAL A 117 -1.70 4.28 -12.82
CA VAL A 117 -1.19 5.42 -13.58
C VAL A 117 -0.89 4.97 -15.01
N ASP A 118 -1.41 5.73 -15.99
CA ASP A 118 -1.21 5.47 -17.42
C ASP A 118 0.17 5.93 -17.86
N SER A 119 1.19 5.21 -17.41
CA SER A 119 2.60 5.48 -17.66
C SER A 119 3.40 4.19 -17.48
N THR A 120 4.60 4.15 -18.03
CA THR A 120 5.55 3.06 -17.83
C THR A 120 6.88 3.64 -17.39
N VAL A 121 7.38 3.23 -16.24
CA VAL A 121 8.66 3.66 -15.69
C VAL A 121 9.68 2.55 -15.96
N SER A 122 10.51 2.71 -16.98
CA SER A 122 11.40 1.66 -17.48
C SER A 122 12.49 1.25 -16.50
N ASP A 123 12.90 2.12 -15.58
CA ASP A 123 13.94 1.86 -14.59
C ASP A 123 13.39 1.56 -13.18
N ALA A 124 12.10 1.25 -13.09
CA ALA A 124 11.50 0.82 -11.81
C ALA A 124 12.12 -0.51 -11.35
N ASP A 125 12.32 -0.66 -10.05
CA ASP A 125 12.95 -1.83 -9.46
C ASP A 125 12.06 -2.56 -8.43
N THR A 126 10.92 -1.99 -8.10
CA THR A 126 10.02 -2.54 -7.09
C THR A 126 8.60 -2.60 -7.65
N PHE A 127 7.93 -3.74 -7.44
CA PHE A 127 6.65 -4.03 -8.07
C PHE A 127 5.64 -4.54 -7.04
N PHE A 128 4.38 -4.23 -7.30
CA PHE A 128 3.23 -4.88 -6.66
C PHE A 128 2.86 -6.12 -7.48
N PRO A 129 2.33 -7.17 -6.88
CA PRO A 129 1.87 -8.33 -7.65
C PRO A 129 0.89 -7.94 -8.76
N ASP A 130 1.03 -8.55 -9.92
CA ASP A 130 0.13 -8.32 -11.05
C ASP A 130 -1.22 -8.98 -10.77
N LEU A 131 -2.15 -8.21 -10.24
CA LEU A 131 -3.48 -8.72 -9.87
C LEU A 131 -4.29 -9.14 -11.09
N ASP A 132 -4.02 -8.56 -12.27
CA ASP A 132 -4.72 -8.94 -13.51
C ASP A 132 -4.33 -10.34 -13.98
N ALA A 133 -3.14 -10.80 -13.61
CA ALA A 133 -2.64 -12.13 -13.96
C ALA A 133 -3.01 -13.21 -12.93
N LEU A 134 -3.50 -12.83 -11.76
CA LEU A 134 -3.84 -13.78 -10.70
C LEU A 134 -5.32 -14.16 -10.77
N PRO A 135 -5.65 -15.48 -10.82
CA PRO A 135 -7.03 -15.93 -11.04
C PRO A 135 -7.99 -15.61 -9.90
N ASN A 136 -7.50 -15.41 -8.70
CA ASN A 136 -8.31 -15.11 -7.52
C ASN A 136 -8.61 -13.62 -7.35
N TRP A 137 -8.02 -12.74 -8.17
CA TRP A 137 -8.28 -11.31 -8.10
C TRP A 137 -9.15 -10.86 -9.27
N LYS A 138 -10.18 -10.06 -8.97
CA LYS A 138 -11.11 -9.51 -9.97
C LYS A 138 -11.29 -8.04 -9.76
N ILE A 139 -11.47 -7.29 -10.84
CA ILE A 139 -11.84 -5.88 -10.76
C ILE A 139 -13.30 -5.80 -10.31
N GLU A 140 -13.55 -5.07 -9.22
CA GLU A 140 -14.88 -4.79 -8.70
C GLU A 140 -15.39 -3.45 -9.22
N ARG A 141 -14.50 -2.46 -9.35
CA ARG A 141 -14.85 -1.12 -9.79
C ARG A 141 -13.66 -0.45 -10.47
N THR A 142 -13.93 0.25 -11.57
CA THR A 142 -12.95 1.11 -12.25
C THR A 142 -13.49 2.54 -12.23
N GLY A 143 -12.74 3.46 -11.63
CA GLY A 143 -13.08 4.87 -11.57
C GLY A 143 -12.82 5.59 -12.89
N GLU A 144 -13.27 6.84 -12.98
CA GLU A 144 -13.04 7.70 -14.14
C GLU A 144 -11.57 8.11 -14.22
N ALA A 145 -11.11 8.43 -15.42
CA ALA A 145 -9.76 8.94 -15.64
C ALA A 145 -9.61 10.34 -15.02
N ILE A 146 -8.53 10.54 -14.29
CA ILE A 146 -8.16 11.81 -13.67
C ILE A 146 -6.81 12.21 -14.24
N THR A 147 -6.66 13.45 -14.69
CA THR A 147 -5.40 13.97 -15.18
C THR A 147 -4.89 15.05 -14.23
N GLU A 148 -3.63 14.88 -13.78
CA GLU A 148 -3.01 15.73 -12.78
C GLU A 148 -1.51 15.73 -13.01
N ASN A 149 -0.89 16.92 -13.07
CA ASN A 149 0.55 17.04 -13.30
C ASN A 149 1.05 16.31 -14.56
N GLY A 150 0.24 16.30 -15.62
CA GLY A 150 0.58 15.62 -16.86
C GLY A 150 0.44 14.12 -16.85
N LEU A 151 -0.06 13.54 -15.78
CA LEU A 151 -0.30 12.10 -15.63
C LEU A 151 -1.78 11.81 -15.57
N THR A 152 -2.20 10.71 -16.19
CA THR A 152 -3.58 10.24 -16.13
C THR A 152 -3.63 8.96 -15.31
N TYR A 153 -4.58 8.88 -14.38
CA TYR A 153 -4.72 7.71 -13.53
C TYR A 153 -6.19 7.43 -13.24
N ARG A 154 -6.45 6.22 -12.74
CA ARG A 154 -7.78 5.77 -12.29
C ARG A 154 -7.63 5.07 -10.95
N PHE A 155 -8.62 5.22 -10.10
CA PHE A 155 -8.76 4.37 -8.91
C PHE A 155 -9.48 3.10 -9.31
N VAL A 156 -8.84 1.95 -9.09
CA VAL A 156 -9.38 0.65 -9.45
C VAL A 156 -9.46 -0.21 -8.19
N ASP A 157 -10.65 -0.69 -7.90
CA ASP A 157 -10.87 -1.56 -6.74
C ASP A 157 -10.87 -3.02 -7.20
N TYR A 158 -10.00 -3.82 -6.59
CA TYR A 158 -9.90 -5.25 -6.80
C TYR A 158 -10.43 -6.00 -5.60
N VAL A 159 -11.00 -7.17 -5.84
CA VAL A 159 -11.47 -8.08 -4.79
C VAL A 159 -10.79 -9.44 -4.94
N ASN A 160 -10.38 -10.00 -3.80
CA ASN A 160 -9.76 -11.31 -3.71
C ASN A 160 -10.86 -12.36 -3.46
N THR A 161 -11.25 -13.07 -4.50
CA THR A 161 -12.35 -14.04 -4.43
C THR A 161 -12.03 -15.25 -3.56
N ALA A 162 -10.76 -15.52 -3.29
CA ALA A 162 -10.35 -16.62 -2.40
C ALA A 162 -10.67 -16.33 -0.92
N LEU A 163 -10.93 -15.04 -0.57
CA LEU A 163 -11.19 -14.61 0.80
C LEU A 163 -12.59 -14.07 1.03
N LEU A 164 -13.49 -14.25 0.08
CA LEU A 164 -14.89 -13.81 0.22
C LEU A 164 -15.72 -14.83 0.97
#